data_b4e64396c3daaacfeb675173263eb605
#
_entry.id   b4e64396c3daaacfeb675173263eb605
#
_cell.length_a   1.000
_cell.length_b   1.000
_cell.length_c   1.000
_cell.angle_alpha   90.00
_cell.angle_beta   90.00
_cell.angle_gamma   90.00
#
_symmetry.space_group_name_H-M   'P 1'
#
loop_
_entity.id
_entity.type
_entity.pdbx_description
1 polymer ?
#
loop_
_entity_poly.entity_id
_entity_poly.type
_entity_poly.pdbx_seq_one_letter_code
_entity_poly.pdbx_strand_id
1 'polypeptide(L)'
;MAYTQEDFQEWIFFISDKLDYMTDTFAKENGLNLDFSVESIDALEEWMLAHYSSPQDLINDPRMHDLLTVYIGETYRHHLGGKWFMDLENKKNAYYAMPILKDLRSRRAGSMTPLILSLIHI
;
A
#
# COMPACT_ATOMS: atom_id res chain seq x y z
N MET A 1 -3.67 -11.36 19.70
CA MET A 1 -2.40 -11.85 19.15
C MET A 1 -1.54 -10.68 18.74
N ALA A 2 -0.32 -10.59 19.27
CA ALA A 2 0.56 -9.48 18.94
C ALA A 2 1.28 -9.75 17.63
N TYR A 3 1.33 -8.73 16.78
CA TYR A 3 2.15 -8.77 15.58
C TYR A 3 3.62 -8.64 15.98
N THR A 4 4.49 -9.46 15.41
CA THR A 4 5.89 -9.55 15.81
C THR A 4 6.82 -9.01 14.73
N GLN A 5 8.10 -8.79 15.08
CA GLN A 5 9.12 -8.42 14.11
C GLN A 5 9.30 -9.51 13.04
N GLU A 6 9.15 -10.77 13.41
CA GLU A 6 9.18 -11.87 12.45
C GLU A 6 8.03 -11.77 11.45
N ASP A 7 6.83 -11.43 11.91
CA ASP A 7 5.67 -11.24 11.04
C ASP A 7 5.93 -10.12 10.04
N PHE A 8 6.56 -9.04 10.47
CA PHE A 8 6.92 -7.94 9.60
C PHE A 8 7.95 -8.36 8.56
N GLN A 9 8.98 -9.10 8.96
CA GLN A 9 10.00 -9.59 8.04
C GLN A 9 9.41 -10.55 7.01
N GLU A 10 8.48 -11.40 7.41
CA GLU A 10 7.75 -12.26 6.49
C GLU A 10 6.91 -11.45 5.51
N TRP A 11 6.25 -10.40 5.98
CA TRP A 11 5.48 -9.52 5.12
C TRP A 11 6.38 -8.88 4.05
N ILE A 12 7.56 -8.40 4.45
CA ILE A 12 8.55 -7.83 3.51
C ILE A 12 8.99 -8.89 2.50
N PHE A 13 9.22 -10.11 2.95
CA PHE A 13 9.67 -11.21 2.10
C PHE A 13 8.68 -11.49 0.95
N PHE A 14 7.39 -11.37 1.23
CA PHE A 14 6.35 -11.67 0.24
C PHE A 14 5.94 -10.48 -0.62
N ILE A 15 6.57 -9.32 -0.47
CA ILE A 15 6.26 -8.14 -1.30
C ILE A 15 6.42 -8.46 -2.79
N SER A 16 7.50 -9.13 -3.16
CA SER A 16 7.77 -9.48 -4.55
C SER A 16 6.65 -10.32 -5.17
N ASP A 17 6.17 -11.33 -4.45
CA ASP A 17 5.09 -12.19 -4.93
C ASP A 17 3.79 -11.41 -5.10
N LYS A 18 3.51 -10.47 -4.18
CA LYS A 18 2.32 -9.63 -4.26
C LYS A 18 2.39 -8.67 -5.44
N LEU A 19 3.56 -8.13 -5.72
CA LEU A 19 3.76 -7.26 -6.89
C LEU A 19 3.57 -8.04 -8.18
N ASP A 20 4.08 -9.25 -8.26
CA ASP A 20 3.88 -10.11 -9.44
C ASP A 20 2.39 -10.37 -9.68
N TYR A 21 1.65 -10.66 -8.62
CA TYR A 21 0.20 -10.83 -8.74
C TYR A 21 -0.46 -9.57 -9.27
N MET A 22 -0.11 -8.40 -8.72
CA MET A 22 -0.73 -7.13 -9.10
C MET A 22 -0.43 -6.78 -10.56
N THR A 23 0.82 -6.93 -10.99
CA THR A 23 1.22 -6.52 -12.35
C THR A 23 0.83 -7.54 -13.41
N ASP A 24 0.81 -8.82 -13.09
CA ASP A 24 0.54 -9.87 -14.08
C ASP A 24 -0.92 -10.32 -14.08
N THR A 25 -1.50 -10.58 -12.93
CA THR A 25 -2.84 -11.16 -12.84
C THR A 25 -3.91 -10.10 -12.66
N PHE A 26 -3.81 -9.32 -11.59
CA PHE A 26 -4.82 -8.31 -11.27
C PHE A 26 -4.96 -7.27 -12.39
N ALA A 27 -3.83 -6.78 -12.91
CA ALA A 27 -3.86 -5.78 -13.96
C ALA A 27 -4.57 -6.28 -15.22
N LYS A 28 -4.28 -7.51 -15.63
CA LYS A 28 -4.92 -8.11 -16.80
C LYS A 28 -6.42 -8.33 -16.60
N GLU A 29 -6.80 -8.83 -15.44
CA GLU A 29 -8.21 -9.11 -15.14
C GLU A 29 -9.05 -7.84 -15.07
N ASN A 30 -8.44 -6.70 -14.74
CA ASN A 30 -9.17 -5.45 -14.56
C ASN A 30 -8.86 -4.41 -15.64
N GLY A 31 -8.11 -4.78 -16.69
CA GLY A 31 -7.80 -3.88 -17.79
C GLY A 31 -6.94 -2.70 -17.39
N LEU A 32 -6.05 -2.89 -16.44
CA LEU A 32 -5.17 -1.86 -15.93
C LEU A 32 -3.74 -2.07 -16.42
N ASN A 33 -2.99 -0.98 -16.54
CA ASN A 33 -1.56 -1.02 -16.80
C ASN A 33 -0.82 -0.60 -15.53
N LEU A 34 -0.32 -1.57 -14.79
CA LEU A 34 0.38 -1.32 -13.53
C LEU A 34 1.90 -1.43 -13.76
N ASP A 35 2.50 -0.32 -14.14
CA ASP A 35 3.90 -0.21 -14.53
C ASP A 35 4.73 0.63 -13.54
N PHE A 36 4.22 0.82 -12.32
CA PHE A 36 4.84 1.63 -11.27
C PHE A 36 4.97 3.11 -11.64
N SER A 37 4.14 3.60 -12.57
CA SER A 37 4.06 5.01 -12.91
C SER A 37 3.06 5.74 -12.02
N VAL A 38 3.13 7.07 -12.03
CA VAL A 38 2.13 7.90 -11.35
C VAL A 38 0.75 7.67 -11.95
N GLU A 39 0.69 7.51 -13.28
CA GLU A 39 -0.56 7.24 -13.99
C GLU A 39 -1.20 5.93 -13.54
N SER A 40 -0.40 4.93 -13.19
CA SER A 40 -0.93 3.66 -12.68
C SER A 40 -1.60 3.83 -11.31
N ILE A 41 -1.11 4.76 -10.49
CA ILE A 41 -1.75 5.08 -9.20
C ILE A 41 -3.13 5.71 -9.44
N ASP A 42 -3.21 6.62 -10.39
CA ASP A 42 -4.49 7.26 -10.75
C ASP A 42 -5.50 6.23 -11.25
N ALA A 43 -5.05 5.29 -12.08
CA ALA A 43 -5.91 4.22 -12.58
C ALA A 43 -6.40 3.30 -11.45
N LEU A 44 -5.53 2.98 -10.49
CA LEU A 44 -5.91 2.20 -9.33
C LEU A 44 -6.90 2.94 -8.44
N GLU A 45 -6.71 4.24 -8.27
CA GLU A 45 -7.64 5.06 -7.50
C GLU A 45 -9.04 5.03 -8.12
N GLU A 46 -9.14 5.19 -9.43
CA GLU A 46 -10.42 5.10 -10.13
C GLU A 46 -11.05 3.71 -9.92
N TRP A 47 -10.25 2.66 -9.99
CA TRP A 47 -10.73 1.30 -9.74
C TRP A 47 -11.27 1.15 -8.32
N MET A 48 -10.52 1.68 -7.33
CA MET A 48 -10.94 1.62 -5.93
C MET A 48 -12.26 2.37 -5.70
N LEU A 49 -12.39 3.56 -6.29
CA LEU A 49 -13.60 4.36 -6.14
C LEU A 49 -14.82 3.71 -6.81
N ALA A 50 -14.59 2.91 -7.85
CA ALA A 50 -15.67 2.18 -8.53
C ALA A 50 -16.10 0.93 -7.76
N HIS A 51 -15.22 0.33 -6.95
CA HIS A 51 -15.47 -0.96 -6.29
C HIS A 51 -15.78 -0.85 -4.79
N TYR A 52 -15.38 0.26 -4.16
CA TYR A 52 -15.59 0.46 -2.73
C TYR A 52 -16.25 1.82 -2.51
N SER A 53 -17.34 1.84 -1.75
CA SER A 53 -18.07 3.09 -1.49
C SER A 53 -17.42 3.94 -0.38
N SER A 54 -16.51 3.35 0.40
CA SER A 54 -15.80 4.08 1.46
C SER A 54 -14.47 3.40 1.75
N PRO A 55 -13.52 4.11 2.41
CA PRO A 55 -12.28 3.47 2.87
C PRO A 55 -12.53 2.29 3.79
N GLN A 56 -13.59 2.33 4.60
CA GLN A 56 -13.92 1.24 5.50
C GLN A 56 -14.28 -0.04 4.74
N ASP A 57 -14.96 0.09 3.60
CA ASP A 57 -15.30 -1.07 2.77
C ASP A 57 -14.04 -1.76 2.24
N LEU A 58 -13.02 -0.99 1.87
CA LEU A 58 -11.74 -1.55 1.46
C LEU A 58 -11.02 -2.22 2.63
N ILE A 59 -11.01 -1.59 3.79
CA ILE A 59 -10.40 -2.16 5.01
C ILE A 59 -11.05 -3.49 5.36
N ASN A 60 -12.35 -3.64 5.08
CA ASN A 60 -13.08 -4.89 5.32
C ASN A 60 -12.74 -5.99 4.30
N ASP A 61 -11.92 -5.68 3.30
CA ASP A 61 -11.35 -6.64 2.35
C ASP A 61 -9.84 -6.70 2.57
N PRO A 62 -9.36 -7.44 3.58
CA PRO A 62 -7.96 -7.37 3.98
C PRO A 62 -6.98 -7.83 2.91
N ARG A 63 -7.37 -8.77 2.06
CA ARG A 63 -6.49 -9.22 0.97
C ARG A 63 -6.24 -8.11 -0.04
N MET A 64 -7.30 -7.45 -0.50
CA MET A 64 -7.14 -6.34 -1.46
C MET A 64 -6.48 -5.14 -0.83
N HIS A 65 -6.81 -4.84 0.42
CA HIS A 65 -6.16 -3.76 1.16
C HIS A 65 -4.64 -3.97 1.20
N ASP A 66 -4.21 -5.20 1.52
CA ASP A 66 -2.79 -5.54 1.59
C ASP A 66 -2.11 -5.43 0.22
N LEU A 67 -2.73 -5.99 -0.83
CA LEU A 67 -2.17 -5.95 -2.19
C LEU A 67 -2.04 -4.52 -2.71
N LEU A 68 -3.05 -3.69 -2.49
CA LEU A 68 -3.01 -2.28 -2.90
C LEU A 68 -1.98 -1.50 -2.11
N THR A 69 -1.87 -1.74 -0.80
CA THR A 69 -0.86 -1.13 0.05
C THR A 69 0.55 -1.42 -0.48
N VAL A 70 0.82 -2.68 -0.81
CA VAL A 70 2.12 -3.09 -1.32
C VAL A 70 2.41 -2.40 -2.66
N TYR A 71 1.48 -2.45 -3.60
CA TYR A 71 1.71 -1.87 -4.92
C TYR A 71 1.91 -0.35 -4.85
N ILE A 72 1.02 0.34 -4.16
CA ILE A 72 1.08 1.80 -4.05
C ILE A 72 2.35 2.22 -3.30
N GLY A 73 2.65 1.54 -2.20
CA GLY A 73 3.85 1.84 -1.43
C GLY A 73 5.14 1.60 -2.21
N GLU A 74 5.23 0.49 -2.93
CA GLU A 74 6.40 0.21 -3.76
C GLU A 74 6.54 1.19 -4.92
N THR A 75 5.44 1.66 -5.49
CA THR A 75 5.48 2.71 -6.51
C THR A 75 6.07 3.99 -5.92
N TYR A 76 5.64 4.40 -4.72
CA TYR A 76 6.21 5.57 -4.06
C TYR A 76 7.67 5.37 -3.70
N ARG A 77 8.06 4.20 -3.22
CA ARG A 77 9.47 3.91 -2.96
C ARG A 77 10.32 4.02 -4.22
N HIS A 78 9.79 3.59 -5.34
CA HIS A 78 10.49 3.68 -6.62
C HIS A 78 10.79 5.13 -7.01
N HIS A 79 9.84 6.03 -6.78
CA HIS A 79 9.98 7.45 -7.18
C HIS A 79 10.61 8.33 -6.10
N LEU A 80 10.33 8.06 -4.84
CA LEU A 80 10.69 8.94 -3.73
C LEU A 80 11.68 8.33 -2.75
N GLY A 81 12.08 7.09 -2.97
CA GLY A 81 12.90 6.37 -2.01
C GLY A 81 12.08 5.94 -0.80
N GLY A 82 12.73 5.88 0.35
CA GLY A 82 12.07 5.48 1.58
C GLY A 82 12.17 4.00 1.86
N LYS A 83 11.67 3.60 3.00
CA LYS A 83 11.70 2.21 3.44
C LYS A 83 10.47 1.87 4.27
N TRP A 84 10.11 0.59 4.23
CA TRP A 84 9.01 0.07 5.04
C TRP A 84 9.41 0.02 6.49
N PHE A 85 8.47 0.37 7.34
CA PHE A 85 8.62 0.36 8.79
C PHE A 85 7.31 -0.05 9.44
N MET A 86 7.42 -0.68 10.62
CA MET A 86 6.25 -1.03 11.41
C MET A 86 6.56 -0.77 12.88
N ASP A 87 5.72 0.04 13.53
CA ASP A 87 5.84 0.31 14.95
C ASP A 87 5.23 -0.86 15.73
N LEU A 88 6.06 -1.63 16.42
CA LEU A 88 5.66 -2.78 17.22
C LEU A 88 5.80 -2.54 18.72
N GLU A 89 6.15 -1.29 19.11
CA GLU A 89 6.42 -0.95 20.51
C GLU A 89 5.35 -0.07 21.15
N ASN A 90 4.88 0.95 20.44
CA ASN A 90 3.94 1.93 20.98
C ASN A 90 2.50 1.60 20.57
N LYS A 91 1.80 0.87 21.42
CA LYS A 91 0.39 0.46 21.17
C LYS A 91 -0.57 1.63 21.10
N LYS A 92 -0.17 2.83 21.55
CA LYS A 92 -1.01 4.03 21.46
C LYS A 92 -0.87 4.75 20.12
N ASN A 93 0.14 4.39 19.32
CA ASN A 93 0.31 4.94 18.00
C ASN A 93 -0.86 4.49 17.11
N ALA A 94 -1.49 5.44 16.40
CA ALA A 94 -2.59 5.14 15.48
C ALA A 94 -2.19 4.14 14.39
N TYR A 95 -0.92 4.07 14.05
CA TYR A 95 -0.39 3.18 13.02
C TYR A 95 0.35 1.96 13.60
N TYR A 96 0.10 1.65 14.87
CA TYR A 96 0.72 0.49 15.51
C TYR A 96 0.44 -0.78 14.70
N ALA A 97 1.49 -1.55 14.48
CA ALA A 97 1.44 -2.81 13.74
C ALA A 97 0.90 -2.66 12.30
N MET A 98 1.06 -1.49 11.71
CA MET A 98 0.69 -1.23 10.31
C MET A 98 1.92 -0.88 9.50
N PRO A 99 2.06 -1.40 8.25
CA PRO A 99 3.18 -0.99 7.39
C PRO A 99 3.05 0.48 7.00
N ILE A 100 4.12 1.22 7.20
CA ILE A 100 4.20 2.62 6.77
C ILE A 100 5.50 2.84 6.00
N LEU A 101 5.56 3.92 5.23
CA LEU A 101 6.79 4.33 4.57
C LEU A 101 7.45 5.47 5.33
N LYS A 102 8.76 5.36 5.54
CA LYS A 102 9.59 6.36 6.19
C LYS A 102 10.70 6.84 5.27
N ASP A 103 11.24 8.00 5.60
CA ASP A 103 12.43 8.56 4.94
C ASP A 103 12.21 8.82 3.45
N LEU A 104 11.01 9.26 3.07
CA LEU A 104 10.72 9.69 1.72
C LEU A 104 11.49 10.97 1.39
N ARG A 105 11.99 11.07 0.17
CA ARG A 105 12.80 12.19 -0.29
C ARG A 105 11.98 13.44 -0.60
N SER A 106 10.66 13.33 -0.74
CA SER A 106 9.79 14.45 -1.10
C SER A 106 8.69 14.62 -0.08
N ARG A 107 8.41 15.89 0.27
CA ARG A 107 7.27 16.24 1.11
C ARG A 107 5.96 16.30 0.35
N ARG A 108 6.00 16.13 -0.98
CA ARG A 108 4.81 16.17 -1.83
C ARG A 108 3.95 14.91 -1.73
N ALA A 109 4.39 13.93 -0.96
CA ALA A 109 3.54 12.78 -0.65
C ALA A 109 2.18 13.20 -0.09
N GLY A 110 2.08 14.40 0.49
CA GLY A 110 0.82 14.95 0.97
C GLY A 110 -0.19 15.33 -0.10
N SER A 111 0.17 15.28 -1.39
CA SER A 111 -0.78 15.52 -2.48
C SER A 111 -1.64 14.30 -2.81
N MET A 112 -1.45 13.19 -2.11
CA MET A 112 -2.23 11.97 -2.31
C MET A 112 -3.65 12.14 -1.81
N THR A 113 -4.59 11.37 -2.41
CA THR A 113 -5.98 11.40 -1.97
C THR A 113 -6.12 10.78 -0.58
N PRO A 114 -7.18 11.13 0.17
CA PRO A 114 -7.42 10.51 1.47
C PRO A 114 -7.53 9.00 1.41
N LEU A 115 -8.07 8.44 0.32
CA LEU A 115 -8.19 7.00 0.18
C LEU A 115 -6.81 6.33 0.11
N ILE A 116 -5.90 6.90 -0.69
CA ILE A 116 -4.53 6.40 -0.80
C ILE A 116 -3.80 6.57 0.53
N LEU A 117 -3.94 7.73 1.18
CA LEU A 117 -3.31 7.97 2.47
C LEU A 117 -3.75 6.96 3.53
N SER A 118 -5.02 6.54 3.50
CA SER A 118 -5.52 5.54 4.43
C SER A 118 -4.93 4.16 4.19
N LEU A 119 -4.45 3.89 2.98
CA LEU A 119 -3.83 2.61 2.63
C LEU A 119 -2.37 2.53 3.09
N ILE A 120 -1.59 3.56 2.84
CA ILE A 120 -0.13 3.49 3.03
C ILE A 120 0.38 4.32 4.20
N HIS A 121 -0.45 5.15 4.79
CA HIS A 121 -0.11 5.91 6.01
C HIS A 121 1.22 6.67 5.90
N ILE A 122 1.38 7.45 4.85
CA ILE A 122 2.56 8.28 4.65
C ILE A 122 2.49 9.54 5.50
#